data_5e07fec75d1d8a40db1b2b4da496b451
#
_entry.id   5e07fec75d1d8a40db1b2b4da496b451
#
_cell.length_a   1.000
_cell.length_b   1.000
_cell.length_c   1.000
_cell.angle_alpha   90.00
_cell.angle_beta   90.00
_cell.angle_gamma   90.00
#
_symmetry.space_group_name_H-M   'P 1'
#
loop_
_entity.id
_entity.type
_entity.pdbx_description
1 polymer ?
#
loop_
_entity_poly.entity_id
_entity_poly.type
_entity_poly.pdbx_seq_one_letter_code
_entity_poly.pdbx_strand_id
1 'polypeptide(L)'
;MSKNRVTSQEVAERAGVSQSAVSRTFTPGASASKKTVEKVRKAAADLGYRPNVLARAMVSGKSRIIGLVVAYLENQFYPEALEKLSNELQKRGYHVLIFMAEQTAGNIDAVVEEILDYQVDGIIAASVAMSSDLSERCRAAGVPMVLFNRSQDDPNMSAVTSDNYAGGRKAAKFL
;
A
#
# COMPACT_ATOMS: atom_id res chain seq x y z
N MET A 1 -17.52 5.01 -25.89
CA MET A 1 -16.29 4.79 -26.68
C MET A 1 -15.17 4.51 -25.70
N SER A 2 -14.72 3.27 -25.60
CA SER A 2 -13.58 2.88 -24.75
C SER A 2 -12.31 3.52 -25.35
N LYS A 3 -11.71 4.48 -24.66
CA LYS A 3 -10.38 4.99 -25.03
C LYS A 3 -9.39 3.83 -24.88
N ASN A 4 -8.93 3.28 -25.99
CA ASN A 4 -7.84 2.30 -25.96
C ASN A 4 -6.65 2.94 -25.25
N ARG A 5 -6.26 2.38 -24.10
CA ARG A 5 -5.07 2.82 -23.37
C ARG A 5 -3.84 2.49 -24.19
N VAL A 6 -2.99 3.48 -24.43
CA VAL A 6 -1.70 3.28 -25.08
C VAL A 6 -0.88 2.23 -24.31
N THR A 7 -0.33 1.28 -25.03
CA THR A 7 0.41 0.14 -24.48
C THR A 7 1.91 0.39 -24.48
N SER A 8 2.65 -0.37 -23.69
CA SER A 8 4.12 -0.36 -23.72
C SER A 8 4.69 -0.83 -25.06
N GLN A 9 3.93 -1.62 -25.80
CA GLN A 9 4.28 -2.09 -27.14
C GLN A 9 4.31 -0.90 -28.14
N GLU A 10 3.25 -0.09 -28.16
CA GLU A 10 3.18 1.08 -29.02
C GLU A 10 4.27 2.10 -28.72
N VAL A 11 4.64 2.26 -27.44
CA VAL A 11 5.80 3.09 -27.05
C VAL A 11 7.11 2.50 -27.55
N ALA A 12 7.29 1.18 -27.48
CA ALA A 12 8.49 0.49 -27.96
C ALA A 12 8.65 0.67 -29.47
N GLU A 13 7.59 0.48 -30.24
CA GLU A 13 7.56 0.71 -31.70
C GLU A 13 7.90 2.16 -32.03
N ARG A 14 7.26 3.12 -31.37
CA ARG A 14 7.48 4.55 -31.57
C ARG A 14 8.89 5.00 -31.23
N ALA A 15 9.50 4.41 -30.18
CA ALA A 15 10.87 4.71 -29.73
C ALA A 15 11.95 3.94 -30.51
N GLY A 16 11.60 2.93 -31.30
CA GLY A 16 12.54 2.04 -31.97
C GLY A 16 13.37 1.20 -31.01
N VAL A 17 12.74 0.66 -29.95
CA VAL A 17 13.38 -0.17 -28.90
C VAL A 17 12.52 -1.38 -28.58
N SER A 18 13.05 -2.31 -27.78
CA SER A 18 12.25 -3.45 -27.29
C SER A 18 11.28 -3.03 -26.18
N GLN A 19 10.18 -3.76 -26.02
CA GLN A 19 9.23 -3.56 -24.92
C GLN A 19 9.91 -3.68 -23.53
N SER A 20 10.90 -4.56 -23.40
CA SER A 20 11.69 -4.69 -22.17
C SER A 20 12.53 -3.44 -21.87
N ALA A 21 12.98 -2.71 -22.89
CA ALA A 21 13.68 -1.43 -22.71
C ALA A 21 12.73 -0.33 -22.23
N VAL A 22 11.48 -0.33 -22.71
CA VAL A 22 10.42 0.55 -22.19
C VAL A 22 10.15 0.24 -20.72
N SER A 23 9.96 -1.03 -20.36
CA SER A 23 9.74 -1.45 -18.96
C SER A 23 10.87 -1.01 -18.06
N ARG A 24 12.14 -1.27 -18.45
CA ARG A 24 13.31 -0.85 -17.66
C ARG A 24 13.43 0.66 -17.50
N THR A 25 13.06 1.45 -18.52
CA THR A 25 13.10 2.91 -18.44
C THR A 25 12.18 3.46 -17.33
N PHE A 26 11.07 2.79 -17.06
CA PHE A 26 10.11 3.21 -16.03
C PHE A 26 10.23 2.43 -14.70
N THR A 27 11.19 1.50 -14.61
CA THR A 27 11.43 0.74 -13.37
C THR A 27 12.57 1.39 -12.58
N PRO A 28 12.34 1.85 -11.33
CA PRO A 28 13.38 2.42 -10.48
C PRO A 28 14.54 1.43 -10.29
N GLY A 29 15.77 1.90 -10.47
CA GLY A 29 16.98 1.08 -10.30
C GLY A 29 17.31 0.13 -11.45
N ALA A 30 16.45 0.01 -12.47
CA ALA A 30 16.76 -0.81 -13.64
C ALA A 30 17.75 -0.11 -14.57
N SER A 31 18.66 -0.90 -15.16
CA SER A 31 19.67 -0.36 -16.07
C SER A 31 19.08 -0.10 -17.46
N ALA A 32 19.21 1.13 -17.93
CA ALA A 32 18.95 1.53 -19.32
C ALA A 32 19.93 2.65 -19.73
N SER A 33 20.39 2.65 -20.98
CA SER A 33 21.28 3.73 -21.46
C SER A 33 20.56 5.07 -21.49
N LYS A 34 21.25 6.17 -21.21
CA LYS A 34 20.68 7.53 -21.26
C LYS A 34 19.95 7.79 -22.58
N LYS A 35 20.53 7.39 -23.70
CA LYS A 35 19.93 7.51 -25.04
C LYS A 35 18.61 6.74 -25.17
N THR A 36 18.54 5.54 -24.60
CA THR A 36 17.29 4.74 -24.58
C THR A 36 16.23 5.41 -23.74
N VAL A 37 16.59 5.87 -22.54
CA VAL A 37 15.68 6.57 -21.62
C VAL A 37 15.07 7.81 -22.27
N GLU A 38 15.87 8.63 -22.95
CA GLU A 38 15.40 9.83 -23.65
C GLU A 38 14.41 9.49 -24.77
N LYS A 39 14.73 8.51 -25.62
CA LYS A 39 13.84 8.06 -26.70
C LYS A 39 12.50 7.55 -26.17
N VAL A 40 12.55 6.71 -25.15
CA VAL A 40 11.34 6.11 -24.56
C VAL A 40 10.47 7.16 -23.88
N ARG A 41 11.08 8.07 -23.11
CA ARG A 41 10.33 9.16 -22.44
C ARG A 41 9.67 10.10 -23.44
N LYS A 42 10.36 10.43 -24.53
CA LYS A 42 9.79 11.24 -25.61
C LYS A 42 8.60 10.53 -26.27
N ALA A 43 8.77 9.28 -26.69
CA ALA A 43 7.71 8.50 -27.30
C ALA A 43 6.50 8.32 -26.36
N ALA A 44 6.74 8.10 -25.06
CA ALA A 44 5.70 8.00 -24.06
C ALA A 44 4.93 9.31 -23.88
N ALA A 45 5.62 10.44 -23.87
CA ALA A 45 5.00 11.77 -23.79
C ALA A 45 4.16 12.06 -25.04
N ASP A 46 4.69 11.80 -26.25
CA ASP A 46 4.01 12.01 -27.52
C ASP A 46 2.70 11.21 -27.64
N LEU A 47 2.71 9.98 -27.09
CA LEU A 47 1.55 9.08 -27.12
C LEU A 47 0.61 9.24 -25.92
N GLY A 48 0.97 10.02 -24.90
CA GLY A 48 0.22 10.12 -23.65
C GLY A 48 0.29 8.82 -22.82
N TYR A 49 1.34 8.01 -22.98
CA TYR A 49 1.52 6.76 -22.26
C TYR A 49 1.85 7.00 -20.80
N ARG A 50 1.17 6.28 -19.93
CA ARG A 50 1.52 6.18 -18.51
C ARG A 50 1.75 4.71 -18.15
N PRO A 51 2.92 4.37 -17.53
CA PRO A 51 3.16 3.01 -17.08
C PRO A 51 2.05 2.50 -16.18
N ASN A 52 1.59 1.28 -16.43
CA ASN A 52 0.62 0.65 -15.56
C ASN A 52 1.32 0.11 -14.30
N VAL A 53 1.01 0.69 -13.16
CA VAL A 53 1.58 0.31 -11.86
C VAL A 53 1.20 -1.12 -11.50
N LEU A 54 -0.04 -1.54 -11.79
CA LEU A 54 -0.53 -2.89 -11.51
C LEU A 54 0.19 -3.94 -12.38
N ALA A 55 0.37 -3.66 -13.68
CA ALA A 55 1.12 -4.56 -14.55
C ALA A 55 2.59 -4.71 -14.10
N ARG A 56 3.17 -3.66 -13.53
CA ARG A 56 4.51 -3.70 -12.95
C ARG A 56 4.54 -4.51 -11.65
N ALA A 57 3.52 -4.41 -10.83
CA ALA A 57 3.36 -5.21 -9.61
C ALA A 57 3.36 -6.72 -9.94
N MET A 58 2.66 -7.13 -10.98
CA MET A 58 2.63 -8.53 -11.44
C MET A 58 4.01 -9.07 -11.82
N VAL A 59 4.88 -8.22 -12.38
CA VAL A 59 6.24 -8.63 -12.78
C VAL A 59 7.22 -8.60 -11.61
N SER A 60 7.08 -7.62 -10.70
CA SER A 60 7.99 -7.42 -9.58
C SER A 60 7.60 -8.20 -8.32
N GLY A 61 6.38 -8.71 -8.25
CA GLY A 61 5.77 -9.29 -7.04
C GLY A 61 5.54 -8.26 -5.93
N LYS A 62 5.62 -6.95 -6.24
CA LYS A 62 5.43 -5.86 -5.27
C LYS A 62 4.51 -4.79 -5.83
N SER A 63 3.37 -4.58 -5.18
CA SER A 63 2.40 -3.56 -5.56
C SER A 63 2.81 -2.15 -5.13
N ARG A 64 3.62 -2.05 -4.09
CA ARG A 64 3.93 -0.82 -3.35
C ARG A 64 2.67 -0.14 -2.80
N ILE A 65 1.71 -0.96 -2.41
CA ILE A 65 0.46 -0.53 -1.77
C ILE A 65 0.43 -1.10 -0.36
N ILE A 66 0.08 -0.26 0.60
CA ILE A 66 -0.23 -0.66 1.97
C ILE A 66 -1.74 -0.50 2.17
N GLY A 67 -2.40 -1.56 2.57
CA GLY A 67 -3.80 -1.52 3.00
C GLY A 67 -3.89 -0.95 4.41
N LEU A 68 -4.75 0.03 4.62
CA LEU A 68 -4.99 0.64 5.91
C LEU A 68 -6.44 0.45 6.29
N VAL A 69 -6.68 -0.38 7.30
CA VAL A 69 -8.02 -0.64 7.84
C VAL A 69 -8.29 0.28 9.01
N VAL A 70 -9.38 1.03 8.96
CA VAL A 70 -9.77 2.00 9.99
C VAL A 70 -11.23 1.79 10.37
N ALA A 71 -11.51 1.70 11.66
CA ALA A 71 -12.88 1.51 12.15
C ALA A 71 -13.70 2.81 12.09
N TYR A 72 -13.08 3.95 12.37
CA TYR A 72 -13.73 5.27 12.41
C TYR A 72 -12.74 6.40 12.29
N LEU A 73 -13.19 7.55 11.79
CA LEU A 73 -12.38 8.77 11.59
C LEU A 73 -12.88 9.99 12.40
N GLU A 74 -13.89 9.81 13.24
CA GLU A 74 -14.51 10.88 14.00
C GLU A 74 -13.57 11.48 15.08
N ASN A 75 -12.66 10.66 15.60
CA ASN A 75 -11.65 11.13 16.53
C ASN A 75 -10.49 11.78 15.76
N GLN A 76 -10.14 13.02 16.10
CA GLN A 76 -9.06 13.79 15.45
C GLN A 76 -7.69 13.09 15.43
N PHE A 77 -7.44 12.16 16.34
CA PHE A 77 -6.20 11.39 16.39
C PHE A 77 -5.97 10.59 15.10
N TYR A 78 -7.02 9.94 14.55
CA TYR A 78 -6.85 9.09 13.38
C TYR A 78 -6.57 9.85 12.10
N PRO A 79 -7.27 10.93 11.73
CA PRO A 79 -6.91 11.75 10.57
C PRO A 79 -5.45 12.23 10.61
N GLU A 80 -4.98 12.72 11.75
CA GLU A 80 -3.59 13.17 11.91
C GLU A 80 -2.59 11.99 11.78
N ALA A 81 -2.88 10.87 12.41
CA ALA A 81 -2.03 9.67 12.31
C ALA A 81 -1.98 9.13 10.88
N LEU A 82 -3.11 9.11 10.17
CA LEU A 82 -3.20 8.67 8.78
C LEU A 82 -2.41 9.58 7.85
N GLU A 83 -2.50 10.89 8.04
CA GLU A 83 -1.71 11.86 7.27
C GLU A 83 -0.22 11.60 7.43
N LYS A 84 0.25 11.48 8.68
CA LYS A 84 1.67 11.20 8.98
C LYS A 84 2.13 9.86 8.42
N LEU A 85 1.34 8.80 8.59
CA LEU A 85 1.63 7.47 8.05
C LEU A 85 1.71 7.50 6.51
N SER A 86 0.73 8.13 5.86
CA SER A 86 0.70 8.24 4.40
C SER A 86 1.90 8.99 3.87
N ASN A 87 2.27 10.11 4.49
CA ASN A 87 3.43 10.91 4.10
C ASN A 87 4.75 10.11 4.25
N GLU A 88 4.91 9.38 5.34
CA GLU A 88 6.11 8.56 5.57
C GLU A 88 6.18 7.35 4.60
N LEU A 89 5.07 6.73 4.30
CA LEU A 89 4.99 5.65 3.33
C LEU A 89 5.28 6.15 1.91
N GLN A 90 4.74 7.32 1.52
CA GLN A 90 5.01 7.94 0.22
C GLN A 90 6.49 8.27 0.03
N LYS A 91 7.18 8.78 1.05
CA LYS A 91 8.64 9.01 1.01
C LYS A 91 9.42 7.72 0.71
N ARG A 92 8.89 6.58 1.10
CA ARG A 92 9.44 5.24 0.85
C ARG A 92 8.93 4.61 -0.46
N GLY A 93 8.11 5.35 -1.22
CA GLY A 93 7.56 4.93 -2.51
C GLY A 93 6.38 3.97 -2.39
N TYR A 94 5.69 3.95 -1.24
CA TYR A 94 4.44 3.24 -1.04
C TYR A 94 3.24 4.17 -1.18
N HIS A 95 2.12 3.62 -1.60
CA HIS A 95 0.81 4.27 -1.60
C HIS A 95 -0.07 3.62 -0.54
N VAL A 96 -1.05 4.36 -0.04
CA VAL A 96 -2.00 3.86 0.97
C VAL A 96 -3.37 3.72 0.33
N LEU A 97 -3.99 2.54 0.50
CA LEU A 97 -5.40 2.30 0.26
C LEU A 97 -6.11 2.23 1.61
N ILE A 98 -7.12 3.07 1.81
CA ILE A 98 -7.89 3.12 3.05
C ILE A 98 -9.17 2.32 2.86
N PHE A 99 -9.40 1.41 3.80
CA PHE A 99 -10.61 0.59 3.91
C PHE A 99 -11.30 0.91 5.23
N MET A 100 -12.56 1.26 5.15
CA MET A 100 -13.37 1.50 6.35
C MET A 100 -13.97 0.18 6.82
N ALA A 101 -13.65 -0.21 8.05
CA ALA A 101 -14.29 -1.33 8.72
C ALA A 101 -15.44 -0.79 9.56
N GLU A 102 -16.66 -1.21 9.29
CA GLU A 102 -17.79 -0.93 10.19
C GLU A 102 -17.53 -1.59 11.54
N GLN A 103 -17.98 -0.96 12.63
CA GLN A 103 -17.75 -1.43 14.01
C GLN A 103 -18.48 -2.76 14.34
N THR A 104 -19.26 -3.29 13.41
CA THR A 104 -20.03 -4.53 13.60
C THR A 104 -19.09 -5.73 13.50
N ALA A 105 -19.04 -6.52 14.56
CA ALA A 105 -18.28 -7.78 14.60
C ALA A 105 -18.65 -8.67 13.40
N GLY A 106 -17.68 -9.05 12.60
CA GLY A 106 -17.84 -9.89 11.40
C GLY A 106 -17.56 -9.23 10.07
N ASN A 107 -17.48 -7.89 10.00
CA ASN A 107 -17.22 -7.19 8.74
C ASN A 107 -15.71 -7.09 8.42
N ILE A 108 -14.84 -7.20 9.42
CA ILE A 108 -13.41 -7.01 9.23
C ILE A 108 -12.77 -8.10 8.36
N ASP A 109 -13.25 -9.32 8.50
CA ASP A 109 -12.72 -10.45 7.73
C ASP A 109 -13.01 -10.25 6.24
N ALA A 110 -14.22 -9.78 5.89
CA ALA A 110 -14.59 -9.44 4.53
C ALA A 110 -13.74 -8.27 3.97
N VAL A 111 -13.50 -7.24 4.79
CA VAL A 111 -12.67 -6.09 4.40
C VAL A 111 -11.22 -6.52 4.14
N VAL A 112 -10.67 -7.42 4.95
CA VAL A 112 -9.29 -7.89 4.74
C VAL A 112 -9.20 -8.80 3.52
N GLU A 113 -10.19 -9.64 3.26
CA GLU A 113 -10.25 -10.40 2.01
C GLU A 113 -10.24 -9.47 0.80
N GLU A 114 -11.07 -8.43 0.82
CA GLU A 114 -11.06 -7.42 -0.24
C GLU A 114 -9.66 -6.78 -0.40
N ILE A 115 -8.99 -6.46 0.73
CA ILE A 115 -7.63 -5.90 0.70
C ILE A 115 -6.62 -6.85 0.05
N LEU A 116 -6.71 -8.15 0.32
CA LEU A 116 -5.83 -9.15 -0.25
C LEU A 116 -6.00 -9.24 -1.78
N ASP A 117 -7.22 -9.03 -2.30
CA ASP A 117 -7.49 -8.98 -3.75
C ASP A 117 -6.72 -7.84 -4.45
N TYR A 118 -6.40 -6.76 -3.74
CA TYR A 118 -5.55 -5.67 -4.25
C TYR A 118 -4.05 -5.99 -4.23
N GLN A 119 -3.67 -7.20 -3.78
CA GLN A 119 -2.27 -7.63 -3.72
C GLN A 119 -1.38 -6.62 -2.96
N VAL A 120 -1.84 -6.14 -1.82
CA VAL A 120 -1.08 -5.19 -1.00
C VAL A 120 0.20 -5.81 -0.46
N ASP A 121 1.25 -5.01 -0.27
CA ASP A 121 2.53 -5.45 0.29
C ASP A 121 2.51 -5.57 1.83
N GLY A 122 1.46 -5.07 2.47
CA GLY A 122 1.25 -5.14 3.91
C GLY A 122 -0.04 -4.46 4.36
N ILE A 123 -0.46 -4.73 5.57
CA ILE A 123 -1.70 -4.19 6.17
C ILE A 123 -1.38 -3.49 7.48
N ILE A 124 -1.96 -2.31 7.68
CA ILE A 124 -2.00 -1.62 8.97
C ILE A 124 -3.46 -1.59 9.43
N ALA A 125 -3.75 -2.17 10.58
CA ALA A 125 -5.09 -2.19 11.17
C ALA A 125 -5.16 -1.22 12.35
N ALA A 126 -5.89 -0.11 12.17
CA ALA A 126 -5.99 0.98 13.15
C ALA A 126 -7.24 0.82 14.03
N SER A 127 -7.03 0.56 15.31
CA SER A 127 -8.06 0.32 16.33
C SER A 127 -9.06 -0.79 16.02
N VAL A 128 -8.66 -1.72 15.21
CA VAL A 128 -9.49 -2.87 14.83
C VAL A 128 -8.94 -4.13 15.48
N ALA A 129 -9.84 -4.98 16.03
CA ALA A 129 -9.48 -6.30 16.48
C ALA A 129 -9.46 -7.26 15.30
N MET A 130 -8.48 -8.14 15.28
CA MET A 130 -8.34 -9.17 14.24
C MET A 130 -8.59 -10.53 14.86
N SER A 131 -9.26 -11.42 14.12
CA SER A 131 -9.33 -12.81 14.51
C SER A 131 -7.99 -13.52 14.30
N SER A 132 -7.70 -14.56 15.06
CA SER A 132 -6.48 -15.36 14.86
C SER A 132 -6.47 -16.03 13.49
N ASP A 133 -7.64 -16.43 12.98
CA ASP A 133 -7.80 -17.00 11.64
C ASP A 133 -7.39 -16.02 10.55
N LEU A 134 -7.84 -14.78 10.65
CA LEU A 134 -7.53 -13.73 9.71
C LEU A 134 -6.03 -13.38 9.70
N SER A 135 -5.41 -13.33 10.88
CA SER A 135 -3.97 -13.15 11.04
C SER A 135 -3.19 -14.27 10.31
N GLU A 136 -3.63 -15.53 10.48
CA GLU A 136 -3.04 -16.69 9.82
C GLU A 136 -3.18 -16.63 8.30
N ARG A 137 -4.34 -16.22 7.80
CA ARG A 137 -4.59 -16.09 6.35
C ARG A 137 -3.72 -15.01 5.71
N CYS A 138 -3.57 -13.86 6.35
CA CYS A 138 -2.64 -12.82 5.89
C CYS A 138 -1.19 -13.35 5.88
N ARG A 139 -0.79 -14.07 6.91
CA ARG A 139 0.54 -14.68 6.99
C ARG A 139 0.75 -15.73 5.88
N ALA A 140 -0.25 -16.57 5.64
CA ALA A 140 -0.21 -17.56 4.55
C ALA A 140 -0.12 -16.92 3.17
N ALA A 141 -0.77 -15.76 2.99
CA ALA A 141 -0.67 -14.94 1.77
C ALA A 141 0.67 -14.17 1.66
N GLY A 142 1.54 -14.24 2.67
CA GLY A 142 2.80 -13.50 2.70
C GLY A 142 2.63 -11.99 2.90
N VAL A 143 1.48 -11.55 3.42
CA VAL A 143 1.16 -10.13 3.67
C VAL A 143 1.35 -9.82 5.16
N PRO A 144 2.44 -9.12 5.53
CA PRO A 144 2.68 -8.73 6.91
C PRO A 144 1.64 -7.75 7.42
N MET A 145 1.30 -7.86 8.72
CA MET A 145 0.32 -7.01 9.37
C MET A 145 0.88 -6.32 10.60
N VAL A 146 0.44 -5.09 10.83
CA VAL A 146 0.75 -4.31 12.03
C VAL A 146 -0.54 -3.75 12.61
N LEU A 147 -0.77 -4.00 13.90
CA LEU A 147 -1.83 -3.34 14.66
C LEU A 147 -1.36 -1.95 15.10
N PHE A 148 -2.18 -0.96 14.89
CA PHE A 148 -1.91 0.42 15.29
C PHE A 148 -2.92 0.89 16.33
N ASN A 149 -2.41 1.42 17.44
CA ASN A 149 -3.18 1.87 18.61
C ASN A 149 -4.04 0.75 19.25
N ARG A 150 -3.67 -0.50 19.04
CA ARG A 150 -4.23 -1.70 19.68
C ARG A 150 -3.18 -2.78 19.72
N SER A 151 -3.20 -3.60 20.76
CA SER A 151 -2.43 -4.83 20.86
C SER A 151 -3.36 -6.03 21.09
N GLN A 152 -2.90 -7.20 20.67
CA GLN A 152 -3.53 -8.48 20.95
C GLN A 152 -2.45 -9.43 21.47
N ASP A 153 -2.90 -10.40 22.27
CA ASP A 153 -1.98 -11.44 22.79
C ASP A 153 -1.78 -12.54 21.72
N ASP A 154 -1.09 -12.15 20.66
CA ASP A 154 -0.69 -13.02 19.55
C ASP A 154 0.79 -12.78 19.27
N PRO A 155 1.68 -13.77 19.54
CA PRO A 155 3.13 -13.62 19.38
C PRO A 155 3.56 -13.40 17.92
N ASN A 156 2.71 -13.69 16.95
CA ASN A 156 2.97 -13.52 15.53
C ASN A 156 2.53 -12.16 14.99
N MET A 157 1.91 -11.32 15.81
CA MET A 157 1.34 -10.05 15.39
C MET A 157 2.17 -8.87 15.93
N SER A 158 2.64 -8.03 15.03
CA SER A 158 3.31 -6.78 15.40
C SER A 158 2.28 -5.73 15.79
N ALA A 159 2.56 -4.96 16.85
CA ALA A 159 1.69 -3.88 17.30
C ALA A 159 2.50 -2.63 17.69
N VAL A 160 1.91 -1.48 17.47
CA VAL A 160 2.39 -0.18 17.93
C VAL A 160 1.29 0.49 18.74
N THR A 161 1.54 0.68 20.03
CA THR A 161 0.59 1.29 20.98
C THR A 161 1.29 2.35 21.82
N SER A 162 0.51 3.28 22.38
CA SER A 162 0.97 4.18 23.43
C SER A 162 1.04 3.44 24.78
N ASP A 163 1.94 3.87 25.67
CA ASP A 163 1.97 3.40 27.06
C ASP A 163 0.84 4.10 27.85
N ASN A 164 -0.38 3.53 27.71
CA ASN A 164 -1.57 4.07 28.37
C ASN A 164 -1.51 3.94 29.90
N TYR A 165 -0.75 2.97 30.42
CA TYR A 165 -0.57 2.80 31.87
C TYR A 165 0.28 3.96 32.43
N ALA A 166 1.42 4.26 31.81
CA ALA A 166 2.24 5.41 32.23
C ALA A 166 1.51 6.74 32.02
N GLY A 167 0.73 6.85 30.95
CA GLY A 167 -0.14 8.01 30.67
C GLY A 167 -1.19 8.22 31.77
N GLY A 168 -1.93 7.17 32.12
CA GLY A 168 -2.92 7.21 33.20
C GLY A 168 -2.32 7.55 34.58
N ARG A 169 -1.15 6.97 34.90
CA ARG A 169 -0.44 7.31 36.12
C ARG A 169 0.00 8.78 36.19
N LYS A 170 0.46 9.35 35.06
CA LYS A 170 0.83 10.78 34.98
C LYS A 170 -0.40 11.67 35.19
N ALA A 171 -1.51 11.36 34.54
CA ALA A 171 -2.76 12.09 34.70
C ALA A 171 -3.25 12.07 36.16
N ALA A 172 -3.28 10.88 36.78
CA ALA A 172 -3.71 10.73 38.18
C ALA A 172 -2.80 11.42 39.20
N LYS A 173 -1.52 11.67 38.87
CA LYS A 173 -0.62 12.44 39.72
C LYS A 173 -0.76 13.95 39.56
N PHE A 174 -1.32 14.38 38.46
CA PHE A 174 -1.54 15.79 38.15
C PHE A 174 -2.83 16.31 38.78
N LEU A 175 -3.86 15.45 38.93
CA LEU A 175 -5.11 15.74 39.64
C LEU A 175 -4.94 15.70 41.15
#